data_e6387933dbfac7393cdedafd4a2993c3
#
_entry.id   e6387933dbfac7393cdedafd4a2993c3
#
_cell.length_a   1.000
_cell.length_b   1.000
_cell.length_c   1.000
_cell.angle_alpha   90.00
_cell.angle_beta   90.00
_cell.angle_gamma   90.00
#
_symmetry.space_group_name_H-M   'P 1'
#
loop_
_entity.id
_entity.type
_entity.pdbx_description
1 polymer ?
#
loop_
_entity_poly.entity_id
_entity_poly.type
_entity_poly.pdbx_seq_one_letter_code
_entity_poly.pdbx_strand_id
1 'polypeptide(L)'
;WQSSQIMMEYSLKADRYRIIPEQNCTIREKQASRTKPDYILFRDVNRPLAVVEAKKRGKTARDGLDQAIEYARLLDVPFAYASAGEGFIEFEIPTGTLRELPLHGFPSPEDLWKRWCALYHVSDDDRKTLESAQYYTSAEGMTPRYYQMQAINRTVDAVVAKHRRRALLVMATGTGKTYTAFQIVWRLKKAGVVKNVLYLADRNQLVDQTMIDDFSPFRSMYKIQKGTIDRNYEIYFGLYQQLKGDESEPLSDHFRQVPENYFDLIIVDECHRGSADEQSSWRDVLEYFKSAIQIGMTATPNEKDGANNIDYFGEPLFTYTLKQGIEDGFLAPYQVISVHLDKDVNGWEPGEDDVDV
;
A
#
# COMPACT_ATOMS: atom_id res chain seq x y z
N TRP A 1 12.27 -22.89 12.58
CA TRP A 1 12.19 -21.44 12.55
C TRP A 1 13.50 -20.82 12.98
N GLN A 2 14.03 -19.89 12.20
CA GLN A 2 15.23 -19.11 12.56
C GLN A 2 14.80 -17.87 13.34
N SER A 3 15.69 -17.33 14.19
CA SER A 3 15.40 -16.13 15.00
C SER A 3 14.97 -14.92 14.14
N SER A 4 15.50 -14.78 12.93
CA SER A 4 15.12 -13.73 11.98
C SER A 4 13.70 -13.87 11.40
N GLN A 5 13.09 -15.06 11.57
CA GLN A 5 11.73 -15.36 11.10
C GLN A 5 10.69 -15.21 12.23
N ILE A 6 11.12 -14.90 13.44
CA ILE A 6 10.23 -14.76 14.61
C ILE A 6 10.37 -13.34 15.15
N MET A 7 9.29 -12.59 15.15
CA MET A 7 9.22 -11.27 15.77
C MET A 7 8.34 -11.35 17.02
N MET A 8 8.87 -10.91 18.15
CA MET A 8 8.17 -10.91 19.44
C MET A 8 7.60 -9.54 19.74
N GLU A 9 6.41 -9.50 20.34
CA GLU A 9 5.75 -8.30 20.86
C GLU A 9 5.72 -7.13 19.86
N TYR A 10 5.49 -7.43 18.56
CA TYR A 10 5.41 -6.42 17.52
C TYR A 10 4.23 -5.48 17.74
N SER A 11 4.51 -4.19 17.85
CA SER A 11 3.47 -3.18 18.04
C SER A 11 2.75 -2.91 16.72
N LEU A 12 1.51 -3.39 16.60
CA LEU A 12 0.68 -3.14 15.42
C LEU A 12 0.15 -1.71 15.37
N LYS A 13 0.02 -1.08 16.54
CA LYS A 13 -0.50 0.29 16.67
C LYS A 13 0.49 1.17 17.42
N ALA A 14 0.53 2.45 17.07
CA ALA A 14 1.28 3.47 17.79
C ALA A 14 0.40 4.12 18.88
N ASP A 15 1.00 4.88 19.80
CA ASP A 15 0.23 5.71 20.72
C ASP A 15 -0.54 6.78 19.92
N ARG A 16 -1.81 6.96 20.23
CA ARG A 16 -2.64 7.95 19.55
C ARG A 16 -2.71 9.26 20.32
N TYR A 17 -3.04 10.31 19.62
CA TYR A 17 -3.30 11.62 20.21
C TYR A 17 -4.79 11.91 20.15
N ARG A 18 -5.34 12.45 21.25
CA ARG A 18 -6.72 12.93 21.33
C ARG A 18 -6.74 14.42 21.54
N ILE A 19 -7.53 15.12 20.75
CA ILE A 19 -7.78 16.54 20.94
C ILE A 19 -8.93 16.69 21.96
N ILE A 20 -8.71 17.54 22.96
CA ILE A 20 -9.77 17.99 23.89
C ILE A 20 -10.16 19.40 23.49
N PRO A 21 -11.27 19.59 22.76
CA PRO A 21 -11.66 20.90 22.22
C PRO A 21 -11.87 21.96 23.32
N GLU A 22 -12.47 21.57 24.43
CA GLU A 22 -12.78 22.46 25.55
C GLU A 22 -11.52 23.02 26.25
N GLN A 23 -10.40 22.33 26.17
CA GLN A 23 -9.13 22.70 26.78
C GLN A 23 -8.09 23.19 25.77
N ASN A 24 -8.43 23.13 24.47
CA ASN A 24 -7.52 23.42 23.35
C ASN A 24 -6.15 22.73 23.49
N CYS A 25 -6.16 21.48 23.96
CA CYS A 25 -4.96 20.69 24.18
C CYS A 25 -5.04 19.32 23.50
N THR A 26 -3.87 18.75 23.25
CA THR A 26 -3.73 17.38 22.69
C THR A 26 -3.14 16.48 23.75
N ILE A 27 -3.82 15.39 24.06
CA ILE A 27 -3.37 14.37 25.02
C ILE A 27 -2.84 13.17 24.26
N ARG A 28 -1.69 12.65 24.69
CA ARG A 28 -1.17 11.36 24.22
C ARG A 28 -1.85 10.25 25.01
N GLU A 29 -2.65 9.42 24.32
CA GLU A 29 -3.24 8.21 24.88
C GLU A 29 -2.37 7.02 24.51
N LYS A 30 -1.81 6.33 25.53
CA LYS A 30 -1.15 5.04 25.29
C LYS A 30 -2.19 4.02 24.85
N GLN A 31 -1.94 3.39 23.73
CA GLN A 31 -2.74 2.24 23.32
C GLN A 31 -2.56 1.10 24.32
N ALA A 32 -3.66 0.45 24.71
CA ALA A 32 -3.59 -0.68 25.62
C ALA A 32 -2.69 -1.79 25.01
N SER A 33 -1.99 -2.52 25.86
CA SER A 33 -1.06 -3.60 25.49
C SER A 33 -1.66 -4.73 24.62
N ARG A 34 -2.97 -4.72 24.44
CA ARG A 34 -3.74 -5.72 23.66
C ARG A 34 -3.57 -5.65 22.14
N THR A 35 -2.73 -4.75 21.62
CA THR A 35 -2.47 -4.62 20.17
C THR A 35 -1.11 -5.18 19.77
N LYS A 36 -0.54 -6.06 20.60
CA LYS A 36 0.75 -6.70 20.34
C LYS A 36 0.56 -8.21 20.39
N PRO A 37 0.66 -8.91 19.25
CA PRO A 37 0.77 -10.36 19.27
C PRO A 37 2.05 -10.79 19.97
N ASP A 38 2.00 -11.90 20.69
CA ASP A 38 3.18 -12.45 21.36
C ASP A 38 4.28 -12.78 20.33
N TYR A 39 3.88 -13.43 19.22
CA TYR A 39 4.80 -13.75 18.12
C TYR A 39 4.14 -13.58 16.75
N ILE A 40 4.91 -13.04 15.81
CA ILE A 40 4.61 -13.09 14.37
C ILE A 40 5.65 -13.93 13.70
N LEU A 41 5.22 -14.87 12.88
CA LEU A 41 6.08 -15.77 12.12
C LEU A 41 6.15 -15.33 10.67
N PHE A 42 7.34 -15.10 10.17
CA PHE A 42 7.61 -14.62 8.83
C PHE A 42 8.20 -15.71 7.94
N ARG A 43 7.81 -15.75 6.67
CA ARG A 43 8.50 -16.54 5.65
C ARG A 43 9.89 -15.97 5.40
N ASP A 44 9.92 -14.68 5.09
CA ASP A 44 11.09 -13.85 4.84
C ASP A 44 10.88 -12.47 5.47
N VAL A 45 11.83 -11.55 5.29
CA VAL A 45 11.71 -10.18 5.77
C VAL A 45 10.41 -9.53 5.30
N ASN A 46 9.60 -9.06 6.24
CA ASN A 46 8.32 -8.37 6.01
C ASN A 46 7.24 -9.19 5.24
N ARG A 47 7.36 -10.52 5.23
CA ARG A 47 6.32 -11.41 4.70
C ARG A 47 5.79 -12.31 5.82
N PRO A 48 4.82 -11.83 6.61
CA PRO A 48 4.23 -12.60 7.69
C PRO A 48 3.41 -13.77 7.14
N LEU A 49 3.42 -14.90 7.85
CA LEU A 49 2.62 -16.09 7.53
C LEU A 49 1.63 -16.43 8.63
N ALA A 50 2.00 -16.23 9.89
CA ALA A 50 1.21 -16.66 11.03
C ALA A 50 1.38 -15.76 12.25
N VAL A 51 0.42 -15.83 13.14
CA VAL A 51 0.47 -15.25 14.48
C VAL A 51 0.41 -16.36 15.52
N VAL A 52 1.14 -16.21 16.62
CA VAL A 52 1.09 -17.14 17.76
C VAL A 52 0.83 -16.34 19.05
N GLU A 53 -0.21 -16.74 19.79
CA GLU A 53 -0.51 -16.27 21.14
C GLU A 53 -0.12 -17.32 22.16
N ALA A 54 0.68 -16.93 23.17
CA ALA A 54 1.13 -17.79 24.25
C ALA A 54 0.39 -17.46 25.55
N LYS A 55 -0.23 -18.43 26.16
CA LYS A 55 -0.93 -18.27 27.45
C LYS A 55 -0.16 -18.92 28.58
N LYS A 56 -0.23 -18.33 29.76
CA LYS A 56 0.43 -18.86 30.97
C LYS A 56 -0.12 -20.26 31.30
N ARG A 57 0.73 -21.11 31.87
CA ARG A 57 0.33 -22.42 32.44
C ARG A 57 -0.90 -22.26 33.34
N GLY A 58 -1.88 -23.13 33.18
CA GLY A 58 -3.16 -23.07 33.91
C GLY A 58 -4.30 -22.35 33.18
N LYS A 59 -4.02 -21.75 32.01
CA LYS A 59 -5.05 -21.34 31.03
C LYS A 59 -5.13 -22.36 29.91
N THR A 60 -6.25 -22.37 29.18
CA THR A 60 -6.38 -23.22 27.98
C THR A 60 -5.81 -22.50 26.75
N ALA A 61 -5.33 -23.25 25.77
CA ALA A 61 -4.91 -22.63 24.49
C ALA A 61 -6.07 -21.90 23.80
N ARG A 62 -7.33 -22.35 24.03
CA ARG A 62 -8.53 -21.66 23.49
C ARG A 62 -8.66 -20.23 23.98
N ASP A 63 -8.23 -19.91 25.20
CA ASP A 63 -8.30 -18.54 25.75
C ASP A 63 -7.47 -17.51 24.97
N GLY A 64 -6.50 -17.98 24.16
CA GLY A 64 -5.68 -17.13 23.30
C GLY A 64 -6.10 -17.14 21.83
N LEU A 65 -6.94 -18.09 21.42
CA LEU A 65 -7.21 -18.32 20.01
C LEU A 65 -7.94 -17.15 19.36
N ASP A 66 -8.98 -16.61 20.01
CA ASP A 66 -9.74 -15.47 19.47
C ASP A 66 -8.84 -14.25 19.26
N GLN A 67 -7.92 -14.01 20.20
CA GLN A 67 -6.93 -12.94 20.10
C GLN A 67 -5.94 -13.18 18.94
N ALA A 68 -5.46 -14.42 18.79
CA ALA A 68 -4.59 -14.79 17.67
C ALA A 68 -5.29 -14.61 16.31
N ILE A 69 -6.58 -14.99 16.22
CA ILE A 69 -7.41 -14.81 15.02
C ILE A 69 -7.58 -13.31 14.71
N GLU A 70 -7.84 -12.48 15.72
CA GLU A 70 -7.98 -11.04 15.54
C GLU A 70 -6.70 -10.42 14.98
N TYR A 71 -5.53 -10.76 15.54
CA TYR A 71 -4.24 -10.30 15.04
C TYR A 71 -3.91 -10.85 13.64
N ALA A 72 -4.23 -12.11 13.38
CA ALA A 72 -4.00 -12.69 12.07
C ALA A 72 -4.84 -12.01 10.98
N ARG A 73 -6.09 -11.66 11.29
CA ARG A 73 -6.94 -10.84 10.39
C ARG A 73 -6.37 -9.44 10.20
N LEU A 74 -5.90 -8.79 11.29
CA LEU A 74 -5.30 -7.47 11.21
C LEU A 74 -4.01 -7.47 10.38
N LEU A 75 -3.23 -8.55 10.42
CA LEU A 75 -2.00 -8.72 9.63
C LEU A 75 -2.24 -9.32 8.23
N ASP A 76 -3.47 -9.73 7.94
CA ASP A 76 -3.82 -10.41 6.68
C ASP A 76 -3.03 -11.71 6.46
N VAL A 77 -2.87 -12.50 7.51
CA VAL A 77 -2.19 -13.80 7.46
C VAL A 77 -3.18 -14.95 7.66
N PRO A 78 -3.00 -16.09 6.98
CA PRO A 78 -4.00 -17.16 7.01
C PRO A 78 -3.95 -18.03 8.25
N PHE A 79 -2.86 -18.03 9.05
CA PHE A 79 -2.68 -18.97 10.14
C PHE A 79 -2.62 -18.25 11.50
N ALA A 80 -3.48 -18.66 12.41
CA ALA A 80 -3.50 -18.22 13.80
C ALA A 80 -3.25 -19.40 14.72
N TYR A 81 -2.34 -19.25 15.68
CA TYR A 81 -1.98 -20.27 16.65
C TYR A 81 -2.17 -19.75 18.06
N ALA A 82 -2.60 -20.62 18.96
CA ALA A 82 -2.57 -20.38 20.39
C ALA A 82 -1.96 -21.57 21.13
N SER A 83 -1.21 -21.30 22.20
CA SER A 83 -0.56 -22.34 23.01
C SER A 83 -0.65 -22.01 24.50
N ALA A 84 -0.79 -23.04 25.34
CA ALA A 84 -0.63 -22.97 26.80
C ALA A 84 0.54 -23.84 27.29
N GLY A 85 1.44 -24.27 26.38
CA GLY A 85 2.66 -25.02 26.67
C GLY A 85 2.56 -26.55 26.54
N GLU A 86 1.37 -27.12 26.29
CA GLU A 86 1.18 -28.57 26.09
C GLU A 86 1.01 -28.95 24.62
N GLY A 87 0.68 -27.98 23.78
CA GLY A 87 0.45 -28.11 22.35
C GLY A 87 -0.01 -26.80 21.77
N PHE A 88 -0.48 -26.85 20.53
CA PHE A 88 -1.02 -25.70 19.82
C PHE A 88 -2.44 -25.98 19.33
N ILE A 89 -3.27 -24.95 19.33
CA ILE A 89 -4.50 -24.92 18.53
C ILE A 89 -4.23 -24.01 17.33
N GLU A 90 -4.42 -24.54 16.15
CA GLU A 90 -4.32 -23.82 14.88
C GLU A 90 -5.71 -23.47 14.38
N PHE A 91 -5.87 -22.25 13.88
CA PHE A 91 -7.03 -21.84 13.10
C PHE A 91 -6.58 -21.29 11.75
N GLU A 92 -7.07 -21.92 10.67
CA GLU A 92 -6.83 -21.50 9.30
C GLU A 92 -7.96 -20.59 8.85
N ILE A 93 -7.69 -19.28 8.74
CA ILE A 93 -8.72 -18.24 8.53
C ILE A 93 -9.52 -18.44 7.23
N PRO A 94 -8.89 -18.72 6.04
CA PRO A 94 -9.65 -18.84 4.80
C PRO A 94 -10.64 -20.00 4.76
N THR A 95 -10.34 -21.09 5.45
CA THR A 95 -11.17 -22.31 5.45
C THR A 95 -12.04 -22.46 6.70
N GLY A 96 -11.74 -21.70 7.76
CA GLY A 96 -12.36 -21.86 9.07
C GLY A 96 -11.97 -23.17 9.78
N THR A 97 -10.90 -23.84 9.33
CA THR A 97 -10.48 -25.12 9.86
C THR A 97 -9.72 -24.95 11.17
N LEU A 98 -10.13 -25.70 12.20
CA LEU A 98 -9.46 -25.80 13.50
C LEU A 98 -8.73 -27.13 13.62
N ARG A 99 -7.48 -27.12 14.11
CA ARG A 99 -6.66 -28.30 14.33
C ARG A 99 -5.94 -28.20 15.68
N GLU A 100 -5.79 -29.33 16.35
CA GLU A 100 -4.95 -29.46 17.53
C GLU A 100 -3.61 -30.12 17.13
N LEU A 101 -2.51 -29.51 17.56
CA LEU A 101 -1.17 -29.96 17.20
C LEU A 101 -0.35 -30.23 18.48
N PRO A 102 0.38 -31.36 18.57
CA PRO A 102 1.32 -31.56 19.64
C PRO A 102 2.49 -30.57 19.54
N LEU A 103 3.23 -30.33 20.61
CA LEU A 103 4.37 -29.39 20.63
C LEU A 103 5.39 -29.65 19.50
N HIS A 104 5.69 -30.93 19.25
CA HIS A 104 6.63 -31.32 18.20
C HIS A 104 6.01 -31.35 16.78
N GLY A 105 4.69 -31.10 16.67
CA GLY A 105 3.95 -31.07 15.42
C GLY A 105 3.75 -29.65 14.85
N PHE A 106 4.45 -28.66 15.39
CA PHE A 106 4.34 -27.29 14.84
C PHE A 106 4.96 -27.23 13.44
N PRO A 107 4.25 -26.66 12.43
CA PRO A 107 4.71 -26.66 11.06
C PRO A 107 5.97 -25.81 10.88
N SER A 108 6.83 -26.23 9.93
CA SER A 108 7.99 -25.44 9.53
C SER A 108 7.60 -24.22 8.69
N PRO A 109 8.49 -23.23 8.51
CA PRO A 109 8.25 -22.10 7.61
C PRO A 109 7.90 -22.56 6.19
N GLU A 110 8.56 -23.61 5.71
CA GLU A 110 8.34 -24.17 4.38
C GLU A 110 6.99 -24.87 4.27
N ASP A 111 6.53 -25.57 5.32
CA ASP A 111 5.20 -26.19 5.34
C ASP A 111 4.10 -25.13 5.31
N LEU A 112 4.22 -24.07 6.09
CA LEU A 112 3.27 -22.96 6.07
C LEU A 112 3.27 -22.24 4.71
N TRP A 113 4.45 -22.07 4.11
CA TRP A 113 4.55 -21.43 2.80
C TRP A 113 3.89 -22.29 1.70
N LYS A 114 4.13 -23.61 1.69
CA LYS A 114 3.44 -24.52 0.77
C LYS A 114 1.93 -24.50 0.96
N ARG A 115 1.47 -24.49 2.20
CA ARG A 115 0.03 -24.38 2.51
C ARG A 115 -0.54 -23.05 2.04
N TRP A 116 0.19 -21.95 2.25
CA TRP A 116 -0.18 -20.64 1.75
C TRP A 116 -0.33 -20.66 0.21
N CYS A 117 0.64 -21.21 -0.49
CA CYS A 117 0.57 -21.35 -1.95
C CYS A 117 -0.63 -22.19 -2.40
N ALA A 118 -0.93 -23.27 -1.70
CA ALA A 118 -2.08 -24.12 -1.99
C ALA A 118 -3.42 -23.39 -1.74
N LEU A 119 -3.55 -22.65 -0.63
CA LEU A 119 -4.74 -21.86 -0.30
C LEU A 119 -5.07 -20.79 -1.36
N TYR A 120 -4.04 -20.20 -1.94
CA TYR A 120 -4.19 -19.11 -2.92
C TYR A 120 -3.97 -19.58 -4.38
N HIS A 121 -3.86 -20.89 -4.62
CA HIS A 121 -3.70 -21.51 -5.94
C HIS A 121 -2.48 -20.98 -6.73
N VAL A 122 -1.36 -20.75 -6.03
CA VAL A 122 -0.13 -20.24 -6.63
C VAL A 122 0.62 -21.36 -7.35
N SER A 123 0.97 -21.14 -8.61
CA SER A 123 1.77 -22.08 -9.38
C SER A 123 3.21 -22.20 -8.86
N ASP A 124 3.92 -23.28 -9.21
CA ASP A 124 5.32 -23.45 -8.80
C ASP A 124 6.25 -22.36 -9.37
N ASP A 125 5.97 -21.85 -10.55
CA ASP A 125 6.78 -20.79 -11.17
C ASP A 125 6.48 -19.42 -10.53
N ASP A 126 5.21 -19.12 -10.25
CA ASP A 126 4.83 -17.93 -9.51
C ASP A 126 5.38 -17.96 -8.08
N ARG A 127 5.41 -19.14 -7.45
CA ARG A 127 6.04 -19.34 -6.14
C ARG A 127 7.51 -18.95 -6.15
N LYS A 128 8.29 -19.42 -7.13
CA LYS A 128 9.71 -19.07 -7.28
C LYS A 128 9.88 -17.57 -7.51
N THR A 129 9.00 -16.99 -8.33
CA THR A 129 8.99 -15.54 -8.58
C THR A 129 8.71 -14.75 -7.31
N LEU A 130 7.71 -15.16 -6.50
CA LEU A 130 7.43 -14.55 -5.20
C LEU A 130 8.58 -14.69 -4.21
N GLU A 131 9.27 -15.82 -4.19
CA GLU A 131 10.45 -16.07 -3.36
C GLU A 131 11.63 -15.16 -3.73
N SER A 132 11.77 -14.80 -5.01
CA SER A 132 12.79 -13.85 -5.48
C SER A 132 12.41 -12.39 -5.27
N ALA A 133 11.13 -12.09 -5.06
CA ALA A 133 10.58 -10.75 -4.85
C ALA A 133 10.85 -10.23 -3.43
N GLN A 134 12.12 -10.07 -3.07
CA GLN A 134 12.54 -9.66 -1.74
C GLN A 134 12.39 -8.15 -1.51
N TYR A 135 12.12 -7.77 -0.27
CA TYR A 135 12.07 -6.37 0.16
C TYR A 135 13.43 -5.69 0.06
N TYR A 136 13.41 -4.38 -0.20
CA TYR A 136 14.57 -3.55 0.08
C TYR A 136 14.68 -3.35 1.59
N THR A 137 15.87 -3.61 2.12
CA THR A 137 16.22 -3.34 3.52
C THR A 137 17.30 -2.27 3.55
N SER A 138 17.00 -1.10 4.14
CA SER A 138 18.00 -0.05 4.31
C SER A 138 19.03 -0.42 5.39
N ALA A 139 20.21 0.17 5.32
CA ALA A 139 21.24 0.02 6.37
C ALA A 139 20.76 0.54 7.75
N GLU A 140 19.79 1.45 7.75
CA GLU A 140 19.19 2.03 8.96
C GLU A 140 18.08 1.15 9.56
N GLY A 141 17.76 0.01 8.91
CA GLY A 141 16.79 -0.95 9.43
C GLY A 141 15.33 -0.48 9.36
N MET A 142 15.00 0.46 8.47
CA MET A 142 13.62 0.89 8.29
C MET A 142 12.75 -0.29 7.86
N THR A 143 11.74 -0.61 8.67
CA THR A 143 10.76 -1.66 8.38
C THR A 143 9.41 -1.04 8.04
N PRO A 144 8.68 -1.59 7.06
CA PRO A 144 7.34 -1.10 6.73
C PRO A 144 6.40 -1.32 7.92
N ARG A 145 5.47 -0.41 8.10
CA ARG A 145 4.36 -0.57 9.05
C ARG A 145 3.45 -1.71 8.57
N TYR A 146 2.68 -2.31 9.48
CA TYR A 146 1.85 -3.48 9.17
C TYR A 146 0.93 -3.26 7.94
N TYR A 147 0.28 -2.10 7.83
CA TYR A 147 -0.59 -1.78 6.72
C TYR A 147 0.18 -1.56 5.40
N GLN A 148 1.40 -1.04 5.46
CA GLN A 148 2.29 -0.94 4.29
C GLN A 148 2.71 -2.33 3.83
N MET A 149 3.07 -3.24 4.76
CA MET A 149 3.36 -4.64 4.43
C MET A 149 2.18 -5.30 3.71
N GLN A 150 0.95 -5.08 4.19
CA GLN A 150 -0.25 -5.60 3.54
C GLN A 150 -0.41 -5.05 2.12
N ALA A 151 -0.34 -3.72 1.95
CA ALA A 151 -0.47 -3.09 0.64
C ALA A 151 0.57 -3.63 -0.35
N ILE A 152 1.83 -3.72 0.09
CA ILE A 152 2.96 -4.20 -0.72
C ILE A 152 2.78 -5.68 -1.06
N ASN A 153 2.52 -6.54 -0.06
CA ASN A 153 2.39 -7.99 -0.28
C ASN A 153 1.18 -8.30 -1.16
N ARG A 154 0.01 -7.72 -0.88
CA ARG A 154 -1.20 -7.91 -1.71
C ARG A 154 -0.97 -7.49 -3.16
N THR A 155 -0.24 -6.39 -3.39
CA THR A 155 0.03 -5.92 -4.75
C THR A 155 0.97 -6.86 -5.49
N VAL A 156 2.07 -7.26 -4.87
CA VAL A 156 3.02 -8.20 -5.48
C VAL A 156 2.35 -9.56 -5.74
N ASP A 157 1.56 -10.06 -4.79
CA ASP A 157 0.80 -11.32 -4.96
C ASP A 157 -0.25 -11.22 -6.08
N ALA A 158 -0.95 -10.08 -6.17
CA ALA A 158 -1.93 -9.85 -7.23
C ALA A 158 -1.28 -9.80 -8.62
N VAL A 159 -0.11 -9.18 -8.73
CA VAL A 159 0.64 -9.10 -9.99
C VAL A 159 1.24 -10.44 -10.37
N VAL A 160 1.93 -11.10 -9.44
CA VAL A 160 2.70 -12.33 -9.74
C VAL A 160 1.80 -13.56 -9.79
N ALA A 161 1.02 -13.81 -8.73
CA ALA A 161 0.27 -15.05 -8.61
C ALA A 161 -1.14 -15.00 -9.23
N LYS A 162 -1.73 -13.80 -9.35
CA LYS A 162 -3.07 -13.62 -9.94
C LYS A 162 -3.02 -12.98 -11.33
N HIS A 163 -1.83 -12.65 -11.82
CA HIS A 163 -1.58 -12.04 -13.14
C HIS A 163 -2.43 -10.77 -13.38
N ARG A 164 -2.73 -10.04 -12.28
CA ARG A 164 -3.49 -8.79 -12.39
C ARG A 164 -2.66 -7.73 -13.09
N ARG A 165 -3.27 -7.08 -14.08
CA ARG A 165 -2.66 -5.97 -14.82
C ARG A 165 -3.02 -4.60 -14.26
N ARG A 166 -4.12 -4.48 -13.51
CA ARG A 166 -4.57 -3.22 -12.91
C ARG A 166 -4.84 -3.41 -11.43
N ALA A 167 -4.44 -2.44 -10.62
CA ALA A 167 -4.69 -2.42 -9.19
C ALA A 167 -4.88 -0.98 -8.68
N LEU A 168 -5.77 -0.80 -7.71
CA LEU A 168 -5.98 0.47 -7.00
C LEU A 168 -5.59 0.30 -5.53
N LEU A 169 -4.75 1.21 -5.03
CA LEU A 169 -4.40 1.31 -3.63
C LEU A 169 -4.96 2.62 -3.06
N VAL A 170 -5.84 2.51 -2.07
CA VAL A 170 -6.40 3.65 -1.37
C VAL A 170 -5.67 3.79 -0.03
N MET A 171 -4.83 4.80 0.09
CA MET A 171 -4.02 5.05 1.29
C MET A 171 -4.05 6.53 1.63
N ALA A 172 -4.46 6.88 2.84
CA ALA A 172 -4.56 8.27 3.30
C ALA A 172 -3.22 9.03 3.16
N THR A 173 -3.27 10.34 3.02
CA THR A 173 -2.08 11.19 3.01
C THR A 173 -1.28 11.01 4.30
N GLY A 174 0.05 10.97 4.22
CA GLY A 174 0.95 10.76 5.36
C GLY A 174 1.11 9.28 5.77
N THR A 175 0.50 8.32 5.09
CA THR A 175 0.65 6.89 5.38
C THR A 175 1.83 6.23 4.65
N GLY A 176 2.61 6.99 3.85
CA GLY A 176 3.78 6.51 3.13
C GLY A 176 3.44 5.80 1.82
N LYS A 177 2.55 6.38 1.02
CA LYS A 177 2.24 5.89 -0.35
C LYS A 177 3.50 5.73 -1.19
N THR A 178 4.37 6.73 -1.20
CA THR A 178 5.62 6.74 -1.98
C THR A 178 6.54 5.60 -1.58
N TYR A 179 6.74 5.38 -0.29
CA TYR A 179 7.50 4.24 0.24
C TYR A 179 6.87 2.90 -0.18
N THR A 180 5.55 2.80 -0.14
CA THR A 180 4.81 1.61 -0.58
C THR A 180 5.04 1.35 -2.08
N ALA A 181 4.95 2.40 -2.91
CA ALA A 181 5.24 2.32 -4.35
C ALA A 181 6.68 1.89 -4.61
N PHE A 182 7.65 2.50 -3.91
CA PHE A 182 9.06 2.12 -4.01
C PHE A 182 9.28 0.63 -3.74
N GLN A 183 8.74 0.11 -2.65
CA GLN A 183 8.89 -1.31 -2.29
C GLN A 183 8.23 -2.24 -3.32
N ILE A 184 7.08 -1.86 -3.88
CA ILE A 184 6.42 -2.63 -4.95
C ILE A 184 7.33 -2.68 -6.18
N VAL A 185 7.83 -1.53 -6.63
CA VAL A 185 8.77 -1.45 -7.78
C VAL A 185 10.02 -2.28 -7.52
N TRP A 186 10.62 -2.11 -6.34
CA TRP A 186 11.84 -2.85 -5.96
C TRP A 186 11.63 -4.34 -6.05
N ARG A 187 10.58 -4.86 -5.43
CA ARG A 187 10.26 -6.29 -5.38
C ARG A 187 9.98 -6.88 -6.76
N LEU A 188 9.19 -6.21 -7.58
CA LEU A 188 8.87 -6.67 -8.93
C LEU A 188 10.11 -6.63 -9.85
N LYS A 189 10.98 -5.63 -9.70
CA LYS A 189 12.27 -5.60 -10.41
C LYS A 189 13.22 -6.70 -9.96
N LYS A 190 13.33 -6.95 -8.65
CA LYS A 190 14.15 -8.04 -8.09
C LYS A 190 13.69 -9.41 -8.59
N ALA A 191 12.40 -9.60 -8.72
CA ALA A 191 11.80 -10.82 -9.25
C ALA A 191 11.91 -10.94 -10.79
N GLY A 192 12.44 -9.92 -11.48
CA GLY A 192 12.52 -9.92 -12.95
C GLY A 192 11.17 -9.77 -13.66
N VAL A 193 10.12 -9.40 -12.94
CA VAL A 193 8.77 -9.21 -13.49
C VAL A 193 8.67 -7.94 -14.32
N VAL A 194 9.38 -6.89 -13.92
CA VAL A 194 9.40 -5.59 -14.59
C VAL A 194 10.83 -5.06 -14.77
N LYS A 195 11.07 -4.38 -15.86
CA LYS A 195 12.33 -3.70 -16.16
C LYS A 195 12.13 -2.19 -16.23
N ASN A 196 11.31 -1.73 -17.16
CA ASN A 196 11.05 -0.31 -17.40
C ASN A 196 9.80 0.13 -16.63
N VAL A 197 9.98 1.12 -15.77
CA VAL A 197 8.92 1.61 -14.87
C VAL A 197 8.68 3.09 -15.14
N LEU A 198 7.40 3.49 -15.23
CA LEU A 198 6.98 4.88 -15.31
C LEU A 198 6.21 5.25 -14.02
N TYR A 199 6.70 6.27 -13.33
CA TYR A 199 6.01 6.86 -12.16
C TYR A 199 5.44 8.22 -12.57
N LEU A 200 4.12 8.34 -12.53
CA LEU A 200 3.40 9.56 -12.87
C LEU A 200 2.90 10.24 -11.61
N ALA A 201 3.19 11.53 -11.47
CA ALA A 201 2.71 12.39 -10.40
C ALA A 201 1.98 13.62 -10.96
N ASP A 202 1.26 14.33 -10.10
CA ASP A 202 0.55 15.56 -10.48
C ASP A 202 1.43 16.83 -10.37
N ARG A 203 2.50 16.79 -9.57
CA ARG A 203 3.36 17.97 -9.28
C ARG A 203 4.85 17.66 -9.30
N ASN A 204 5.62 18.61 -9.86
CA ASN A 204 7.09 18.52 -9.96
C ASN A 204 7.79 18.33 -8.60
N GLN A 205 7.35 19.01 -7.56
CA GLN A 205 7.95 18.89 -6.22
C GLN A 205 7.84 17.47 -5.68
N LEU A 206 6.70 16.79 -5.93
CA LEU A 206 6.51 15.40 -5.53
C LEU A 206 7.46 14.45 -6.30
N VAL A 207 7.69 14.72 -7.59
CA VAL A 207 8.63 13.94 -8.40
C VAL A 207 10.06 14.02 -7.83
N ASP A 208 10.55 15.23 -7.56
CA ASP A 208 11.92 15.43 -7.06
C ASP A 208 12.11 14.79 -5.69
N GLN A 209 11.15 14.98 -4.79
CA GLN A 209 11.17 14.39 -3.46
C GLN A 209 11.12 12.85 -3.52
N THR A 210 10.25 12.28 -4.35
CA THR A 210 10.15 10.83 -4.55
C THR A 210 11.47 10.22 -5.02
N MET A 211 12.14 10.87 -5.98
CA MET A 211 13.42 10.39 -6.52
C MET A 211 14.54 10.43 -5.47
N ILE A 212 14.61 11.50 -4.66
CA ILE A 212 15.69 11.72 -3.70
C ILE A 212 15.49 10.88 -2.44
N ASP A 213 14.28 10.82 -1.92
CA ASP A 213 13.99 10.15 -0.65
C ASP A 213 13.85 8.63 -0.83
N ASP A 214 12.71 8.19 -1.34
CA ASP A 214 12.36 6.77 -1.34
C ASP A 214 13.07 5.98 -2.45
N PHE A 215 13.19 6.55 -3.66
CA PHE A 215 13.73 5.85 -4.83
C PHE A 215 15.25 5.93 -4.97
N SER A 216 15.94 6.63 -4.09
CA SER A 216 17.41 6.78 -4.11
C SER A 216 18.23 5.46 -4.23
N PRO A 217 17.75 4.28 -3.77
CA PRO A 217 18.45 3.02 -3.98
C PRO A 217 18.54 2.59 -5.44
N PHE A 218 17.69 3.12 -6.33
CA PHE A 218 17.77 2.88 -7.75
C PHE A 218 18.81 3.82 -8.40
N ARG A 219 19.71 3.26 -9.22
CA ARG A 219 20.77 4.03 -9.87
C ARG A 219 20.38 4.54 -11.26
N SER A 220 19.42 3.87 -11.92
CA SER A 220 19.01 4.16 -13.29
C SER A 220 17.66 4.86 -13.30
N MET A 221 17.65 6.15 -12.93
CA MET A 221 16.44 6.99 -12.83
C MET A 221 16.54 8.19 -13.77
N TYR A 222 15.43 8.55 -14.39
CA TYR A 222 15.30 9.68 -15.28
C TYR A 222 14.06 10.50 -15.00
N LYS A 223 14.21 11.81 -14.84
CA LYS A 223 13.10 12.74 -14.77
C LYS A 223 12.77 13.24 -16.18
N ILE A 224 11.57 12.93 -16.66
CA ILE A 224 11.10 13.40 -17.96
C ILE A 224 10.99 14.92 -17.92
N GLN A 225 11.65 15.59 -18.84
CA GLN A 225 11.63 17.04 -18.98
C GLN A 225 11.24 17.41 -20.40
N LYS A 226 10.35 18.37 -20.55
CA LYS A 226 9.86 18.85 -21.86
C LYS A 226 9.41 17.70 -22.78
N GLY A 227 8.81 16.66 -22.20
CA GLY A 227 8.29 15.51 -22.91
C GLY A 227 9.34 14.54 -23.49
N THR A 228 10.64 14.74 -23.27
CA THR A 228 11.68 13.87 -23.83
C THR A 228 11.87 12.62 -22.98
N ILE A 229 11.86 11.44 -23.62
CA ILE A 229 12.09 10.13 -23.00
C ILE A 229 13.46 9.60 -23.46
N ASP A 230 14.45 9.64 -22.57
CA ASP A 230 15.77 9.04 -22.81
C ASP A 230 15.73 7.54 -22.46
N ARG A 231 15.94 6.68 -23.46
CA ARG A 231 15.83 5.21 -23.34
C ARG A 231 16.98 4.52 -22.60
N ASN A 232 17.96 5.29 -22.10
CA ASN A 232 19.11 4.74 -21.37
C ASN A 232 18.82 4.43 -19.90
N TYR A 233 17.61 4.70 -19.44
CA TYR A 233 17.20 4.52 -18.04
C TYR A 233 16.16 3.42 -17.90
N GLU A 234 15.91 3.01 -16.65
CA GLU A 234 14.93 1.96 -16.34
C GLU A 234 13.74 2.47 -15.52
N ILE A 235 13.93 3.56 -14.76
CA ILE A 235 12.85 4.16 -13.96
C ILE A 235 12.68 5.61 -14.39
N TYR A 236 11.47 5.92 -14.79
CA TYR A 236 11.10 7.22 -15.32
C TYR A 236 10.11 7.90 -14.39
N PHE A 237 10.33 9.17 -14.14
CA PHE A 237 9.45 10.02 -13.38
C PHE A 237 8.98 11.17 -14.25
N GLY A 238 7.69 11.46 -14.22
CA GLY A 238 7.13 12.55 -15.01
C GLY A 238 5.78 13.00 -14.52
N LEU A 239 5.37 14.15 -15.05
CA LEU A 239 3.99 14.61 -14.91
C LEU A 239 3.21 14.08 -16.13
N TYR A 240 1.95 13.69 -15.89
CA TYR A 240 1.10 13.25 -16.99
C TYR A 240 0.89 14.35 -18.04
N GLN A 241 0.85 15.64 -17.62
CA GLN A 241 0.78 16.78 -18.55
C GLN A 241 2.03 16.90 -19.45
N GLN A 242 3.21 16.47 -18.98
CA GLN A 242 4.44 16.51 -19.77
C GLN A 242 4.52 15.42 -20.84
N LEU A 243 3.71 14.38 -20.73
CA LEU A 243 3.66 13.28 -21.68
C LEU A 243 2.69 13.53 -22.82
N LYS A 244 1.76 14.48 -22.66
CA LYS A 244 0.91 14.96 -23.75
C LYS A 244 1.61 16.00 -24.60
N GLY A 245 1.28 16.01 -25.88
CA GLY A 245 1.68 17.03 -26.83
C GLY A 245 0.68 18.18 -26.92
N ASP A 246 0.68 18.86 -28.03
CA ASP A 246 -0.31 19.91 -28.31
C ASP A 246 -1.66 19.28 -28.62
N GLU A 247 -2.72 19.74 -27.96
CA GLU A 247 -4.10 19.24 -28.17
C GLU A 247 -4.59 19.38 -29.60
N SER A 248 -4.05 20.34 -30.35
CA SER A 248 -4.35 20.54 -31.78
C SER A 248 -3.73 19.48 -32.69
N GLU A 249 -2.72 18.72 -32.20
CA GLU A 249 -2.02 17.68 -32.94
C GLU A 249 -1.92 16.36 -32.16
N PRO A 250 -2.94 15.48 -32.21
CA PRO A 250 -2.98 14.24 -31.43
C PRO A 250 -1.82 13.28 -31.63
N LEU A 251 -1.07 13.40 -32.71
CA LEU A 251 0.15 12.62 -32.98
C LEU A 251 1.40 13.21 -32.32
N SER A 252 1.32 14.41 -31.76
CA SER A 252 2.43 15.09 -31.07
C SER A 252 2.64 14.60 -29.62
N ASP A 253 1.78 13.71 -29.13
CA ASP A 253 1.91 13.16 -27.79
C ASP A 253 3.29 12.58 -27.53
N HIS A 254 3.97 13.11 -26.53
CA HIS A 254 5.35 12.75 -26.20
C HIS A 254 5.51 11.29 -25.77
N PHE A 255 4.48 10.67 -25.17
CA PHE A 255 4.53 9.26 -24.81
C PHE A 255 4.66 8.33 -26.02
N ARG A 256 4.31 8.78 -27.24
CA ARG A 256 4.45 8.00 -28.48
C ARG A 256 5.89 7.90 -29.01
N GLN A 257 6.88 8.58 -28.37
CA GLN A 257 8.31 8.45 -28.69
C GLN A 257 8.85 7.05 -28.39
N VAL A 258 8.15 6.27 -27.60
CA VAL A 258 8.49 4.88 -27.27
C VAL A 258 7.35 3.94 -27.68
N PRO A 259 7.63 2.67 -27.99
CA PRO A 259 6.59 1.72 -28.39
C PRO A 259 5.62 1.41 -27.25
N GLU A 260 4.40 0.96 -27.57
CA GLU A 260 3.32 0.66 -26.63
C GLU A 260 3.70 -0.35 -25.53
N ASN A 261 4.70 -1.18 -25.76
CA ASN A 261 5.20 -2.18 -24.81
C ASN A 261 6.51 -1.77 -24.11
N TYR A 262 6.87 -0.48 -24.16
CA TYR A 262 8.13 -0.02 -23.60
C TYR A 262 8.16 -0.08 -22.06
N PHE A 263 7.08 0.30 -21.42
CA PHE A 263 6.96 0.22 -19.97
C PHE A 263 6.29 -1.10 -19.55
N ASP A 264 6.87 -1.75 -18.54
CA ASP A 264 6.32 -2.97 -17.92
C ASP A 264 5.40 -2.65 -16.75
N LEU A 265 5.66 -1.52 -16.07
CA LEU A 265 4.90 -1.04 -14.92
C LEU A 265 4.69 0.47 -15.00
N ILE A 266 3.47 0.90 -14.76
CA ILE A 266 3.13 2.32 -14.60
C ILE A 266 2.46 2.51 -13.24
N ILE A 267 2.98 3.45 -12.45
CA ILE A 267 2.36 3.90 -11.21
C ILE A 267 1.79 5.30 -11.43
N VAL A 268 0.53 5.49 -11.08
CA VAL A 268 -0.14 6.80 -11.12
C VAL A 268 -0.42 7.23 -9.69
N ASP A 269 0.39 8.18 -9.20
CA ASP A 269 0.19 8.74 -7.87
C ASP A 269 -0.86 9.85 -7.89
N GLU A 270 -1.64 9.95 -6.81
CA GLU A 270 -2.76 10.86 -6.66
C GLU A 270 -3.74 10.81 -7.85
N CYS A 271 -4.04 9.60 -8.33
CA CYS A 271 -4.84 9.37 -9.54
C CYS A 271 -6.29 9.92 -9.46
N HIS A 272 -6.73 10.43 -8.29
CA HIS A 272 -8.03 11.09 -8.09
C HIS A 272 -8.00 12.58 -8.44
N ARG A 273 -6.81 13.18 -8.59
CA ARG A 273 -6.64 14.62 -8.83
C ARG A 273 -6.76 14.94 -10.32
N GLY A 274 -7.16 16.16 -10.58
CA GLY A 274 -7.28 16.75 -11.91
C GLY A 274 -8.73 17.04 -12.30
N SER A 275 -8.89 18.00 -13.22
CA SER A 275 -10.15 18.24 -13.92
C SER A 275 -10.54 17.02 -14.78
N ALA A 276 -11.76 16.96 -15.31
CA ALA A 276 -12.17 15.90 -16.24
C ALA A 276 -11.20 15.78 -17.42
N ASP A 277 -10.66 16.90 -17.90
CA ASP A 277 -9.68 16.95 -19.01
C ASP A 277 -8.31 16.39 -18.57
N GLU A 278 -7.84 16.71 -17.37
CA GLU A 278 -6.58 16.17 -16.82
C GLU A 278 -6.68 14.67 -16.52
N GLN A 279 -7.86 14.19 -16.16
CA GLN A 279 -8.10 12.75 -15.96
C GLN A 279 -8.14 12.01 -17.30
N SER A 280 -8.60 12.65 -18.37
CA SER A 280 -8.45 12.09 -19.72
C SER A 280 -6.99 11.94 -20.10
N SER A 281 -6.12 12.84 -19.63
CA SER A 281 -4.70 12.88 -19.99
C SER A 281 -3.89 11.67 -19.52
N TRP A 282 -4.03 11.27 -18.24
CA TRP A 282 -3.31 10.08 -17.77
C TRP A 282 -3.93 8.78 -18.31
N ARG A 283 -5.26 8.78 -18.57
CA ARG A 283 -5.94 7.62 -19.19
C ARG A 283 -5.40 7.35 -20.58
N ASP A 284 -5.20 8.36 -21.41
CA ASP A 284 -4.66 8.18 -22.76
C ASP A 284 -3.26 7.56 -22.73
N VAL A 285 -2.40 7.99 -21.77
CA VAL A 285 -1.09 7.37 -21.53
C VAL A 285 -1.25 5.90 -21.14
N LEU A 286 -2.16 5.57 -20.22
CA LEU A 286 -2.38 4.20 -19.77
C LEU A 286 -3.00 3.32 -20.86
N GLU A 287 -3.93 3.85 -21.66
CA GLU A 287 -4.50 3.11 -22.80
C GLU A 287 -3.48 2.84 -23.91
N TYR A 288 -2.53 3.76 -24.13
CA TYR A 288 -1.42 3.52 -25.05
C TYR A 288 -0.51 2.40 -24.53
N PHE A 289 -0.14 2.43 -23.25
CA PHE A 289 0.68 1.39 -22.63
C PHE A 289 -0.15 0.28 -21.97
N LYS A 290 -1.23 -0.16 -22.61
CA LYS A 290 -2.17 -1.17 -22.06
C LYS A 290 -1.55 -2.51 -21.70
N SER A 291 -0.37 -2.83 -22.26
CA SER A 291 0.40 -4.03 -21.95
C SER A 291 1.12 -3.94 -20.61
N ALA A 292 1.31 -2.75 -20.06
CA ALA A 292 1.95 -2.54 -18.77
C ALA A 292 1.06 -2.99 -17.60
N ILE A 293 1.69 -3.35 -16.50
CA ILE A 293 1.02 -3.41 -15.19
C ILE A 293 0.74 -1.98 -14.76
N GLN A 294 -0.45 -1.67 -14.29
CA GLN A 294 -0.88 -0.30 -13.98
C GLN A 294 -1.42 -0.25 -12.55
N ILE A 295 -0.80 0.58 -11.71
CA ILE A 295 -1.16 0.73 -10.30
C ILE A 295 -1.55 2.18 -10.05
N GLY A 296 -2.83 2.40 -9.71
CA GLY A 296 -3.31 3.68 -9.22
C GLY A 296 -3.13 3.78 -7.71
N MET A 297 -2.66 4.93 -7.24
CA MET A 297 -2.55 5.25 -5.81
C MET A 297 -3.30 6.54 -5.51
N THR A 298 -4.10 6.54 -4.45
CA THR A 298 -4.90 7.70 -4.07
C THR A 298 -5.16 7.75 -2.58
N ALA A 299 -5.34 8.94 -2.04
CA ALA A 299 -5.83 9.12 -0.67
C ALA A 299 -7.37 9.02 -0.59
N THR A 300 -8.05 9.44 -1.63
CA THR A 300 -9.51 9.48 -1.72
C THR A 300 -9.96 8.95 -3.08
N PRO A 301 -10.62 7.78 -3.14
CA PRO A 301 -11.19 7.33 -4.39
C PRO A 301 -12.27 8.32 -4.85
N ASN A 302 -12.26 8.67 -6.12
CA ASN A 302 -13.30 9.52 -6.68
C ASN A 302 -14.44 8.64 -7.18
N GLU A 303 -15.63 8.83 -6.58
CA GLU A 303 -16.86 8.10 -6.94
C GLU A 303 -17.80 8.94 -7.82
N LYS A 304 -17.42 10.18 -8.16
CA LYS A 304 -18.29 11.09 -8.93
C LYS A 304 -18.24 10.80 -10.43
N ASP A 305 -19.37 11.03 -11.07
CA ASP A 305 -19.63 10.75 -12.50
C ASP A 305 -18.51 11.21 -13.45
N GLY A 306 -18.09 10.30 -14.31
CA GLY A 306 -17.18 10.55 -15.43
C GLY A 306 -15.69 10.39 -15.16
N ALA A 307 -15.26 10.24 -13.90
CA ALA A 307 -13.85 10.18 -13.50
C ALA A 307 -13.57 9.13 -12.42
N ASN A 308 -14.35 8.05 -12.43
CA ASN A 308 -14.24 7.00 -11.41
C ASN A 308 -12.98 6.16 -11.61
N ASN A 309 -12.05 6.23 -10.63
CA ASN A 309 -10.83 5.43 -10.66
C ASN A 309 -11.13 3.93 -10.50
N ILE A 310 -12.24 3.60 -9.86
CA ILE A 310 -12.71 2.21 -9.68
C ILE A 310 -13.07 1.61 -11.04
N ASP A 311 -13.69 2.38 -11.95
CA ASP A 311 -14.04 1.90 -13.30
C ASP A 311 -12.80 1.51 -14.11
N TYR A 312 -11.68 2.20 -13.90
CA TYR A 312 -10.45 1.92 -14.64
C TYR A 312 -9.59 0.85 -13.99
N PHE A 313 -9.29 0.99 -12.69
CA PHE A 313 -8.37 0.09 -11.97
C PHE A 313 -9.08 -1.11 -11.33
N GLY A 314 -10.40 -1.08 -11.22
CA GLY A 314 -11.21 -2.03 -10.46
C GLY A 314 -11.32 -1.66 -8.98
N GLU A 315 -12.06 -2.48 -8.22
CA GLU A 315 -12.18 -2.33 -6.77
C GLU A 315 -10.80 -2.25 -6.08
N PRO A 316 -10.67 -1.40 -5.05
CA PRO A 316 -9.41 -1.26 -4.33
C PRO A 316 -8.87 -2.60 -3.84
N LEU A 317 -7.64 -2.90 -4.22
CA LEU A 317 -6.91 -4.08 -3.74
C LEU A 317 -6.58 -3.96 -2.24
N PHE A 318 -6.38 -2.73 -1.80
CA PHE A 318 -6.10 -2.39 -0.41
C PHE A 318 -6.63 -0.99 -0.08
N THR A 319 -7.20 -0.85 1.12
CA THR A 319 -7.68 0.44 1.63
C THR A 319 -7.18 0.65 3.05
N TYR A 320 -6.55 1.82 3.28
CA TYR A 320 -6.17 2.30 4.60
C TYR A 320 -6.58 3.77 4.75
N THR A 321 -7.67 3.97 5.49
CA THR A 321 -8.34 5.27 5.59
C THR A 321 -7.65 6.20 6.59
N LEU A 322 -7.92 7.50 6.49
CA LEU A 322 -7.49 8.51 7.47
C LEU A 322 -7.97 8.14 8.89
N LYS A 323 -9.20 7.67 9.01
CA LYS A 323 -9.78 7.24 10.28
C LYS A 323 -8.97 6.09 10.90
N GLN A 324 -8.67 5.05 10.12
CA GLN A 324 -7.81 3.94 10.58
C GLN A 324 -6.43 4.43 11.01
N GLY A 325 -5.81 5.33 10.22
CA GLY A 325 -4.49 5.88 10.54
C GLY A 325 -4.46 6.65 11.87
N ILE A 326 -5.54 7.38 12.19
CA ILE A 326 -5.70 8.07 13.47
C ILE A 326 -5.96 7.08 14.61
N GLU A 327 -6.86 6.11 14.40
CA GLU A 327 -7.19 5.08 15.39
C GLU A 327 -5.98 4.18 15.72
N ASP A 328 -5.12 3.93 14.73
CA ASP A 328 -3.89 3.16 14.90
C ASP A 328 -2.73 4.01 15.46
N GLY A 329 -2.91 5.34 15.56
CA GLY A 329 -1.92 6.27 16.10
C GLY A 329 -0.80 6.66 15.12
N PHE A 330 -0.89 6.29 13.85
CA PHE A 330 0.10 6.65 12.82
C PHE A 330 -0.13 8.02 12.21
N LEU A 331 -1.36 8.55 12.32
CA LEU A 331 -1.72 9.89 11.87
C LEU A 331 -2.25 10.73 13.04
N ALA A 332 -1.95 12.01 12.99
CA ALA A 332 -2.46 12.96 13.99
C ALA A 332 -3.98 13.15 13.84
N PRO A 333 -4.72 13.27 14.93
CA PRO A 333 -6.11 13.68 14.87
C PRO A 333 -6.23 15.11 14.36
N TYR A 334 -7.36 15.43 13.74
CA TYR A 334 -7.67 16.78 13.28
C TYR A 334 -8.98 17.28 13.89
N GLN A 335 -9.10 18.59 13.98
CA GLN A 335 -10.34 19.26 14.38
C GLN A 335 -10.84 20.08 13.18
N VAL A 336 -12.11 19.91 12.83
CA VAL A 336 -12.75 20.73 11.81
C VAL A 336 -13.42 21.92 12.50
N ILE A 337 -13.01 23.12 12.12
CA ILE A 337 -13.65 24.36 12.54
C ILE A 337 -14.40 24.90 11.31
N SER A 338 -15.72 24.89 11.36
CA SER A 338 -16.53 25.53 10.33
C SER A 338 -16.64 27.03 10.64
N VAL A 339 -16.11 27.85 9.76
CA VAL A 339 -16.26 29.30 9.83
C VAL A 339 -17.36 29.67 8.85
N HIS A 340 -18.47 30.16 9.38
CA HIS A 340 -19.53 30.73 8.56
C HIS A 340 -19.32 32.26 8.48
N LEU A 341 -19.16 32.73 7.26
CA LEU A 341 -19.12 34.15 7.01
C LEU A 341 -20.57 34.66 6.85
N ASP A 342 -20.87 35.89 7.29
CA ASP A 342 -22.21 36.49 7.14
C ASP A 342 -22.71 36.43 5.68
N LYS A 343 -21.79 36.58 4.73
CA LYS A 343 -22.08 36.47 3.29
C LYS A 343 -22.53 35.05 2.85
N ASP A 344 -22.04 33.99 3.53
CA ASP A 344 -22.44 32.60 3.22
C ASP A 344 -23.82 32.26 3.80
N VAL A 345 -24.21 32.94 4.88
CA VAL A 345 -25.49 32.70 5.58
C VAL A 345 -26.63 33.52 4.97
N ASN A 346 -26.35 34.79 4.62
CA ASN A 346 -27.37 35.74 4.19
C ASN A 346 -27.40 35.99 2.67
N GLY A 347 -26.51 35.35 1.90
CA GLY A 347 -26.27 35.69 0.51
C GLY A 347 -25.49 37.02 0.38
N TRP A 348 -24.77 37.16 -0.72
CA TRP A 348 -24.10 38.42 -1.07
C TRP A 348 -24.70 38.98 -2.36
N GLU A 349 -25.18 40.19 -2.31
CA GLU A 349 -25.54 40.97 -3.50
C GLU A 349 -24.46 42.05 -3.67
N PRO A 350 -23.89 42.23 -4.89
CA PRO A 350 -22.91 43.28 -5.13
C PRO A 350 -23.55 44.66 -4.94
N GLY A 351 -22.92 45.48 -4.14
CA GLY A 351 -23.30 46.90 -4.01
C GLY A 351 -22.84 47.73 -5.21
N GLU A 352 -23.41 48.94 -5.41
CA GLU A 352 -23.05 49.81 -6.52
C GLU A 352 -21.58 50.21 -6.59
N ASP A 353 -20.81 50.02 -5.49
CA ASP A 353 -19.39 50.36 -5.34
C ASP A 353 -18.45 49.10 -5.38
N ASP A 354 -18.98 47.91 -5.56
CA ASP A 354 -18.19 46.70 -5.66
C ASP A 354 -17.61 46.55 -7.08
N VAL A 355 -16.32 46.74 -7.21
CA VAL A 355 -15.57 46.58 -8.49
C VAL A 355 -15.09 45.14 -8.59
N ASP A 356 -15.34 44.47 -9.71
CA ASP A 356 -14.69 43.19 -10.07
C ASP A 356 -13.17 43.38 -10.10
N VAL A 357 -12.45 42.64 -9.25
CA VAL A 357 -10.97 42.61 -9.21
C VAL A 357 -10.48 41.39 -9.94
#